data_39dd89989d89701c06f5fb0cb89d9750
#
_entry.id   39dd89989d89701c06f5fb0cb89d9750
#
_cell.length_a   1.000
_cell.length_b   1.000
_cell.length_c   1.000
_cell.angle_alpha   90.00
_cell.angle_beta   90.00
_cell.angle_gamma   90.00
#
_symmetry.space_group_name_H-M   'P 1'
#
loop_
_entity.id
_entity.type
_entity.pdbx_description
1 polymer ?
#
loop_
_entity_poly.entity_id
_entity_poly.type
_entity_poly.pdbx_seq_one_letter_code
_entity_poly.pdbx_strand_id
1 'polypeptide(L)'
;MSVALTKSRFINALRCYGNYALSRIGLVRISHMPAFVSVEPAAVCQLRCPECPVGMGKGDRLEEKGERTMPREVWERVLKEVAPYAHTIQYYFQGEPLLNKDLPQMIAEAHEAGL
;
A
#
# COMPACT_ATOMS: atom_id res chain seq x y z
N MET A 1 -5.36 -19.06 3.70
CA MET A 1 -5.27 -17.79 4.47
C MET A 1 -6.55 -17.03 4.23
N SER A 2 -7.39 -16.81 5.23
CA SER A 2 -8.66 -16.09 5.05
C SER A 2 -8.47 -14.65 5.54
N VAL A 3 -8.66 -13.70 4.65
CA VAL A 3 -8.79 -12.28 5.02
C VAL A 3 -9.94 -12.16 6.02
N ALA A 4 -9.71 -11.51 7.16
CA ALA A 4 -10.75 -11.33 8.16
C ALA A 4 -11.81 -10.35 7.63
N LEU A 5 -12.96 -10.87 7.22
CA LEU A 5 -14.08 -10.07 6.73
C LEU A 5 -14.81 -9.41 7.90
N THR A 6 -14.32 -8.25 8.33
CA THR A 6 -15.00 -7.44 9.35
C THR A 6 -16.21 -6.70 8.76
N LYS A 7 -17.13 -6.26 9.63
CA LYS A 7 -18.30 -5.46 9.23
C LYS A 7 -17.90 -4.20 8.44
N SER A 8 -16.85 -3.50 8.89
CA SER A 8 -16.35 -2.29 8.21
C SER A 8 -15.77 -2.59 6.83
N ARG A 9 -15.00 -3.67 6.67
CA ARG A 9 -14.48 -4.11 5.38
C ARG A 9 -15.60 -4.50 4.41
N PHE A 10 -16.60 -5.24 4.91
CA PHE A 10 -17.76 -5.62 4.10
C PHE A 10 -18.53 -4.40 3.60
N ILE A 11 -18.85 -3.46 4.49
CA ILE A 11 -19.53 -2.21 4.11
C ILE A 11 -18.69 -1.40 3.13
N ASN A 12 -17.37 -1.32 3.35
CA ASN A 12 -16.46 -0.63 2.45
C ASN A 12 -16.45 -1.27 1.05
N ALA A 13 -16.39 -2.60 0.97
CA ALA A 13 -16.45 -3.33 -0.30
C ALA A 13 -17.76 -3.07 -1.06
N LEU A 14 -18.90 -3.06 -0.36
CA LEU A 14 -20.20 -2.72 -0.97
C LEU A 14 -20.22 -1.29 -1.52
N ARG A 15 -19.65 -0.33 -0.79
CA ARG A 15 -19.52 1.07 -1.26
C ARG A 15 -18.60 1.18 -2.47
N CYS A 16 -17.45 0.49 -2.46
CA CYS A 16 -16.55 0.43 -3.62
C CYS A 16 -17.27 -0.08 -4.85
N TYR A 17 -17.98 -1.21 -4.72
CA TYR A 17 -18.73 -1.81 -5.83
C TYR A 17 -19.86 -0.90 -6.32
N GLY A 18 -20.64 -0.31 -5.40
CA GLY A 18 -21.70 0.63 -5.73
C GLY A 18 -21.18 1.87 -6.47
N ASN A 19 -20.08 2.46 -6.03
CA ASN A 19 -19.45 3.60 -6.69
C ASN A 19 -18.90 3.21 -8.08
N TYR A 20 -18.32 2.02 -8.20
CA TYR A 20 -17.91 1.49 -9.51
C TYR A 20 -19.10 1.33 -10.46
N ALA A 21 -20.22 0.76 -10.00
CA ALA A 21 -21.41 0.60 -10.82
C ALA A 21 -21.97 1.97 -11.27
N LEU A 22 -22.01 2.96 -10.37
CA LEU A 22 -22.44 4.33 -10.69
C LEU A 22 -21.52 5.01 -11.69
N SER A 23 -20.21 4.78 -11.60
CA SER A 23 -19.24 5.35 -12.54
C SER A 23 -19.47 4.86 -13.99
N ARG A 24 -20.02 3.65 -14.18
CA ARG A 24 -20.35 3.11 -15.50
C ARG A 24 -21.43 3.89 -16.23
N ILE A 25 -22.24 4.65 -15.51
CA ILE A 25 -23.30 5.52 -16.06
C ILE A 25 -22.95 7.01 -15.93
N GLY A 26 -21.67 7.32 -15.72
CA GLY A 26 -21.16 8.69 -15.65
C GLY A 26 -21.36 9.40 -14.28
N LEU A 27 -21.90 8.71 -13.28
CA LEU A 27 -22.04 9.25 -11.93
C LEU A 27 -20.82 8.89 -11.10
N VAL A 28 -19.89 9.84 -10.97
CA VAL A 28 -18.68 9.66 -10.18
C VAL A 28 -18.90 10.17 -8.75
N ARG A 29 -18.84 9.27 -7.78
CA ARG A 29 -18.92 9.57 -6.36
C ARG A 29 -17.92 8.73 -5.59
N ILE A 30 -17.15 9.37 -4.73
CA ILE A 30 -16.21 8.66 -3.84
C ILE A 30 -16.76 8.75 -2.41
N SER A 31 -17.25 7.62 -1.91
CA SER A 31 -17.81 7.50 -0.55
C SER A 31 -17.26 6.28 0.19
N HIS A 32 -16.09 5.81 -0.22
CA HIS A 32 -15.44 4.62 0.34
C HIS A 32 -13.94 4.88 0.57
N MET A 33 -13.34 4.05 1.40
CA MET A 33 -11.88 3.95 1.54
C MET A 33 -11.31 2.99 0.50
N PRO A 34 -10.02 3.08 0.13
CA PRO A 34 -9.42 2.15 -0.81
C PRO A 34 -9.48 0.71 -0.26
N ALA A 35 -9.88 -0.23 -1.12
CA ALA A 35 -9.89 -1.65 -0.80
C ALA A 35 -8.50 -2.29 -1.02
N PHE A 36 -7.71 -1.72 -1.92
CA PHE A 36 -6.33 -2.08 -2.22
C PHE A 36 -5.42 -0.91 -1.90
N VAL A 37 -4.36 -1.15 -1.17
CA VAL A 37 -3.37 -0.15 -0.81
C VAL A 37 -1.99 -0.66 -1.22
N SER A 38 -1.21 0.16 -1.90
CA SER A 38 0.19 -0.09 -2.18
C SER A 38 1.04 0.81 -1.29
N VAL A 39 2.05 0.25 -0.67
CA VAL A 39 3.05 0.97 0.12
C VAL A 39 4.43 0.68 -0.45
N GLU A 40 5.32 1.65 -0.38
CA GLU A 40 6.69 1.49 -0.81
C GLU A 40 7.61 1.40 0.41
N PRO A 41 8.00 0.18 0.84
CA PRO A 41 8.84 0.00 2.02
C PRO A 41 10.26 0.54 1.85
N ALA A 42 10.78 0.54 0.62
CA ALA A 42 12.07 1.09 0.27
C ALA A 42 12.01 1.81 -1.06
N ALA A 43 12.53 3.03 -1.12
CA ALA A 43 12.60 3.85 -2.34
C ALA A 43 13.93 3.68 -3.09
N VAL A 44 14.69 2.66 -2.76
CA VAL A 44 15.97 2.29 -3.38
C VAL A 44 15.87 0.90 -3.97
N CYS A 45 16.68 0.63 -4.99
CA CYS A 45 16.73 -0.67 -5.66
C CYS A 45 18.16 -0.97 -6.10
N GLN A 46 18.62 -2.20 -5.91
CA GLN A 46 19.92 -2.67 -6.41
C GLN A 46 19.87 -3.11 -7.89
N LEU A 47 18.68 -3.25 -8.46
CA LEU A 47 18.48 -3.62 -9.86
C LEU A 47 18.63 -2.39 -10.76
N ARG A 48 19.03 -2.64 -12.03
CA ARG A 48 19.23 -1.61 -13.06
C ARG A 48 18.29 -1.86 -14.23
N CYS A 49 16.99 -1.95 -13.95
CA CYS A 49 15.99 -2.15 -15.01
C CYS A 49 15.97 -0.94 -15.95
N PRO A 50 16.03 -1.13 -17.28
CA PRO A 50 16.28 -0.06 -18.25
C PRO A 50 15.16 0.99 -18.35
N GLU A 51 13.94 0.66 -17.95
CA GLU A 51 12.80 1.57 -17.99
C GLU A 51 12.32 2.04 -16.60
N CYS A 52 13.01 1.59 -15.53
CA CYS A 52 12.67 1.98 -14.17
C CYS A 52 13.43 3.24 -13.76
N PRO A 53 12.75 4.32 -13.34
CA PRO A 53 13.41 5.55 -12.89
C PRO A 53 14.45 5.31 -11.78
N VAL A 54 14.11 4.46 -10.79
CA VAL A 54 15.02 4.11 -9.71
C VAL A 54 16.21 3.30 -10.22
N GLY A 55 15.96 2.31 -11.10
CA GLY A 55 17.03 1.51 -11.72
C GLY A 55 17.98 2.31 -12.62
N MET A 56 17.49 3.43 -13.17
CA MET A 56 18.31 4.37 -13.97
C MET A 56 19.01 5.46 -13.13
N GLY A 57 18.90 5.40 -11.78
CA GLY A 57 19.44 6.42 -10.91
C GLY A 57 18.73 7.79 -10.99
N LYS A 58 17.51 7.82 -11.54
CA LYS A 58 16.70 9.05 -11.68
C LYS A 58 15.59 9.15 -10.61
N GLY A 59 15.50 8.16 -9.73
CA GLY A 59 14.40 8.01 -8.78
C GLY A 59 14.71 8.41 -7.34
N ASP A 60 15.88 8.96 -7.06
CA ASP A 60 16.34 9.26 -5.70
C ASP A 60 15.68 10.50 -5.08
N ARG A 61 14.33 10.50 -5.06
CA ARG A 61 13.57 11.55 -4.37
C ARG A 61 13.76 11.56 -2.86
N LEU A 62 14.26 10.47 -2.29
CA LEU A 62 14.49 10.33 -0.85
C LEU A 62 15.96 10.49 -0.45
N GLU A 63 16.92 10.49 -1.39
CA GLU A 63 18.32 10.78 -1.08
C GLU A 63 18.52 12.19 -0.51
N GLU A 64 17.73 13.17 -0.95
CA GLU A 64 17.76 14.53 -0.42
C GLU A 64 17.39 14.59 1.08
N LYS A 65 16.67 13.60 1.60
CA LYS A 65 16.27 13.50 3.02
C LYS A 65 17.00 12.41 3.79
N GLY A 66 17.87 11.62 3.15
CA GLY A 66 18.57 10.51 3.78
C GLY A 66 17.68 9.31 4.15
N GLU A 67 16.40 9.36 3.85
CA GLU A 67 15.43 8.30 4.18
C GLU A 67 15.28 7.36 2.98
N ARG A 68 15.93 6.20 3.04
CA ARG A 68 15.87 5.19 1.97
C ARG A 68 14.78 4.14 2.18
N THR A 69 14.28 4.02 3.39
CA THR A 69 13.26 3.05 3.80
C THR A 69 12.13 3.75 4.54
N MET A 70 10.94 3.15 4.52
CA MET A 70 9.79 3.68 5.24
C MET A 70 10.06 3.70 6.74
N PRO A 71 9.94 4.86 7.41
CA PRO A 71 10.05 4.95 8.86
C PRO A 71 8.97 4.12 9.57
N ARG A 72 9.30 3.57 10.72
CA ARG A 72 8.39 2.75 11.53
C ARG A 72 7.09 3.47 11.87
N GLU A 73 7.17 4.72 12.27
CA GLU A 73 6.01 5.54 12.66
C GLU A 73 5.06 5.78 11.48
N VAL A 74 5.61 5.89 10.26
CA VAL A 74 4.81 6.02 9.03
C VAL A 74 4.05 4.73 8.76
N TRP A 75 4.73 3.57 8.86
CA TRP A 75 4.09 2.27 8.70
C TRP A 75 2.96 2.04 9.70
N GLU A 76 3.20 2.28 10.99
CA GLU A 76 2.19 2.11 12.04
C GLU A 76 0.95 2.98 11.80
N ARG A 77 1.16 4.22 11.36
CA ARG A 77 0.05 5.11 10.99
C ARG A 77 -0.73 4.58 9.79
N VAL A 78 -0.03 4.19 8.72
CA VAL A 78 -0.65 3.62 7.52
C VAL A 78 -1.48 2.39 7.89
N LEU A 79 -0.90 1.44 8.62
CA LEU A 79 -1.59 0.23 9.03
C LEU A 79 -2.85 0.54 9.85
N LYS A 80 -2.74 1.42 10.83
CA LYS A 80 -3.87 1.85 11.67
C LYS A 80 -5.02 2.45 10.87
N GLU A 81 -4.70 3.26 9.85
CA GLU A 81 -5.71 3.95 9.04
C GLU A 81 -6.35 3.03 8.00
N VAL A 82 -5.59 2.11 7.39
CA VAL A 82 -6.10 1.30 6.29
C VAL A 82 -6.67 -0.04 6.72
N ALA A 83 -6.16 -0.66 7.78
CA ALA A 83 -6.56 -1.98 8.21
C ALA A 83 -8.07 -2.16 8.45
N PRO A 84 -8.82 -1.17 8.96
CA PRO A 84 -10.27 -1.32 9.13
C PRO A 84 -11.06 -1.48 7.83
N TYR A 85 -10.50 -1.06 6.69
CA TYR A 85 -11.23 -0.92 5.42
C TYR A 85 -10.61 -1.69 4.27
N ALA A 86 -9.28 -1.78 4.21
CA ALA A 86 -8.57 -2.45 3.14
C ALA A 86 -8.71 -3.98 3.22
N HIS A 87 -8.68 -4.62 2.06
CA HIS A 87 -8.66 -6.08 1.89
C HIS A 87 -7.28 -6.60 1.58
N THR A 88 -6.45 -5.75 0.98
CA THR A 88 -5.11 -6.14 0.54
C THR A 88 -4.17 -4.96 0.67
N ILE A 89 -2.99 -5.24 1.17
CA ILE A 89 -1.86 -4.33 1.12
C ILE A 89 -0.74 -4.96 0.28
N GLN A 90 -0.14 -4.17 -0.59
CA GLN A 90 0.94 -4.58 -1.47
C GLN A 90 2.19 -3.78 -1.11
N TYR A 91 3.32 -4.47 -1.02
CA TYR A 91 4.60 -3.88 -0.61
C TYR A 91 5.50 -3.66 -1.82
N TYR A 92 5.04 -2.86 -2.78
CA TYR A 92 5.87 -2.49 -3.91
C TYR A 92 5.37 -1.21 -4.59
N PHE A 93 6.28 -0.53 -5.25
CA PHE A 93 6.00 0.46 -6.29
C PHE A 93 7.19 0.54 -7.26
N GLN A 94 8.26 1.22 -6.91
CA GLN A 94 9.45 1.38 -7.76
C GLN A 94 10.73 0.86 -7.12
N GLY A 95 10.82 0.90 -5.78
CA GLY A 95 11.93 0.38 -5.02
C GLY A 95 11.90 -1.14 -4.84
N GLU A 96 12.94 -1.68 -4.22
CA GLU A 96 13.03 -3.09 -3.85
C GLU A 96 12.63 -3.28 -2.38
N PRO A 97 11.45 -3.84 -2.09
CA PRO A 97 10.94 -3.97 -0.73
C PRO A 97 11.87 -4.74 0.23
N LEU A 98 12.58 -5.74 -0.30
CA LEU A 98 13.51 -6.58 0.49
C LEU A 98 14.73 -5.82 1.03
N LEU A 99 14.98 -4.60 0.56
CA LEU A 99 16.01 -3.72 1.14
C LEU A 99 15.57 -3.07 2.45
N ASN A 100 14.28 -3.11 2.79
CA ASN A 100 13.79 -2.73 4.10
C ASN A 100 13.88 -3.92 5.06
N LYS A 101 14.72 -3.81 6.08
CA LYS A 101 14.93 -4.86 7.09
C LYS A 101 13.67 -5.15 7.92
N ASP A 102 12.78 -4.18 8.04
CA ASP A 102 11.54 -4.29 8.82
C ASP A 102 10.40 -4.92 8.02
N LEU A 103 10.58 -5.19 6.71
CA LEU A 103 9.54 -5.75 5.85
C LEU A 103 8.90 -7.03 6.42
N PRO A 104 9.65 -8.02 6.95
CA PRO A 104 9.03 -9.21 7.52
C PRO A 104 8.09 -8.90 8.68
N GLN A 105 8.45 -7.93 9.52
CA GLN A 105 7.62 -7.48 10.63
C GLN A 105 6.39 -6.71 10.14
N MET A 106 6.55 -5.84 9.14
CA MET A 106 5.43 -5.13 8.49
C MET A 106 4.39 -6.11 7.93
N ILE A 107 4.85 -7.20 7.29
CA ILE A 107 3.97 -8.25 6.75
C ILE A 107 3.24 -8.97 7.90
N ALA A 108 3.96 -9.34 8.97
CA ALA A 108 3.36 -10.01 10.12
C ALA A 108 2.25 -9.16 10.77
N GLU A 109 2.51 -7.88 10.99
CA GLU A 109 1.54 -6.94 11.56
C GLU A 109 0.32 -6.71 10.67
N ALA A 110 0.52 -6.61 9.36
CA ALA A 110 -0.61 -6.53 8.43
C ALA A 110 -1.45 -7.80 8.48
N HIS A 111 -0.80 -8.96 8.55
CA HIS A 111 -1.50 -10.25 8.71
C HIS A 111 -2.28 -10.33 10.03
N GLU A 112 -1.71 -9.90 11.15
CA GLU A 112 -2.39 -9.82 12.45
C GLU A 112 -3.58 -8.87 12.41
N ALA A 113 -3.47 -7.78 11.65
CA ALA A 113 -4.57 -6.86 11.38
C ALA A 113 -5.62 -7.41 10.40
N GLY A 114 -5.40 -8.63 9.85
CA GLY A 114 -6.32 -9.35 8.98
C GLY A 114 -6.25 -8.94 7.50
N LEU A 115 -5.11 -8.41 7.05
CA LEU A 115 -4.81 -8.07 5.66
C LEU A 115 -4.04 -9.20 4.95
#